data_dc0cd0fbb33bd0a8a42ae47fe594fd66
#
_entry.id   dc0cd0fbb33bd0a8a42ae47fe594fd66
#
_cell.length_a   1.000
_cell.length_b   1.000
_cell.length_c   1.000
_cell.angle_alpha   90.00
_cell.angle_beta   90.00
_cell.angle_gamma   90.00
#
_symmetry.space_group_name_H-M   'P 1'
#
loop_
_entity.id
_entity.type
_entity.pdbx_description
1 polymer ?
#
loop_
_entity_poly.entity_id
_entity_poly.type
_entity_poly.pdbx_seq_one_letter_code
_entity_poly.pdbx_strand_id
1 'polypeptide(L)'
;MKKFIIILFLFSNNLFANNISDSRQFIENIGNAIVTFNDREKLISLIDESIDFKWISRFVLGVNYHNFTAEQKTDFTKLYKEFLINTYGPKFDNYKAKSFQIYAIEEKKRYNIVKSTLEINDGTKISFAFRIKRNKLDNQYKIIDIIVENISLIETQRAEFSSVIAQNNIAYFLDKMDEKVQKQKLLNQNAK
;
A
#
# COMPACT_ATOMS: atom_id res chain seq x y z
N MET A 1 -25.84 -55.98 -8.72
CA MET A 1 -26.26 -54.68 -8.19
C MET A 1 -25.01 -53.91 -7.79
N LYS A 2 -24.60 -52.95 -8.65
CA LYS A 2 -23.36 -52.15 -8.44
C LYS A 2 -23.69 -50.94 -7.57
N LYS A 3 -23.10 -50.87 -6.38
CA LYS A 3 -23.16 -49.65 -5.53
C LYS A 3 -22.16 -48.65 -6.06
N PHE A 4 -22.66 -47.56 -6.65
CA PHE A 4 -21.88 -46.39 -6.99
C PHE A 4 -21.70 -45.56 -5.72
N ILE A 5 -20.47 -45.48 -5.21
CA ILE A 5 -20.12 -44.57 -4.12
C ILE A 5 -19.81 -43.22 -4.77
N ILE A 6 -20.69 -42.26 -4.53
CA ILE A 6 -20.47 -40.86 -4.86
C ILE A 6 -19.57 -40.28 -3.72
N ILE A 7 -18.28 -40.19 -3.97
CA ILE A 7 -17.38 -39.34 -3.18
C ILE A 7 -17.14 -38.09 -4.05
N LEU A 8 -17.89 -37.06 -3.80
CA LEU A 8 -17.66 -35.82 -4.49
C LEU A 8 -17.76 -34.63 -3.51
N PHE A 9 -16.73 -33.80 -3.54
CA PHE A 9 -16.69 -32.40 -3.16
C PHE A 9 -16.78 -32.00 -1.67
N LEU A 10 -15.64 -32.10 -0.98
CA LEU A 10 -15.35 -31.28 0.21
C LEU A 10 -14.00 -30.54 0.16
N PHE A 11 -13.40 -30.33 -1.03
CA PHE A 11 -12.04 -29.75 -1.09
C PHE A 11 -11.97 -28.28 -1.54
N SER A 12 -13.07 -27.64 -1.88
CA SER A 12 -13.00 -26.26 -2.43
C SER A 12 -13.15 -25.13 -1.43
N ASN A 13 -13.66 -25.40 -0.21
CA ASN A 13 -13.93 -24.32 0.76
C ASN A 13 -12.72 -23.90 1.61
N ASN A 14 -11.73 -24.79 1.77
CA ASN A 14 -10.58 -24.50 2.64
C ASN A 14 -9.59 -23.47 2.06
N LEU A 15 -9.44 -23.42 0.73
CA LEU A 15 -8.50 -22.49 0.09
C LEU A 15 -8.98 -21.05 0.17
N PHE A 16 -10.29 -20.83 0.03
CA PHE A 16 -10.89 -19.48 0.14
C PHE A 16 -10.89 -18.98 1.58
N ALA A 17 -11.21 -19.83 2.54
CA ALA A 17 -11.20 -19.47 3.95
C ALA A 17 -9.78 -19.06 4.43
N ASN A 18 -8.75 -19.78 4.02
CA ASN A 18 -7.36 -19.45 4.32
C ASN A 18 -6.95 -18.10 3.70
N ASN A 19 -7.39 -17.81 2.46
CA ASN A 19 -7.04 -16.57 1.78
C ASN A 19 -7.60 -15.32 2.49
N ILE A 20 -8.85 -15.37 2.96
CA ILE A 20 -9.50 -14.28 3.71
C ILE A 20 -8.86 -14.13 5.11
N SER A 21 -8.64 -15.24 5.82
CA SER A 21 -8.00 -15.24 7.14
C SER A 21 -6.60 -14.65 7.09
N ASP A 22 -5.78 -15.06 6.13
CA ASP A 22 -4.42 -14.56 5.96
C ASP A 22 -4.41 -13.08 5.57
N SER A 23 -5.36 -12.64 4.73
CA SER A 23 -5.54 -11.23 4.36
C SER A 23 -5.86 -10.37 5.57
N ARG A 24 -6.75 -10.86 6.42
CA ARG A 24 -7.13 -10.20 7.68
C ARG A 24 -5.92 -10.06 8.59
N GLN A 25 -5.24 -11.18 8.86
CA GLN A 25 -4.09 -11.22 9.76
C GLN A 25 -2.97 -10.28 9.29
N PHE A 26 -2.70 -10.24 7.99
CA PHE A 26 -1.69 -9.36 7.41
C PHE A 26 -2.00 -7.88 7.70
N ILE A 27 -3.23 -7.43 7.48
CA ILE A 27 -3.62 -6.02 7.73
C ILE A 27 -3.83 -5.73 9.21
N GLU A 28 -4.29 -6.71 10.02
CA GLU A 28 -4.36 -6.57 11.48
C GLU A 28 -2.98 -6.32 12.10
N ASN A 29 -1.95 -7.01 11.65
CA ASN A 29 -0.58 -6.80 12.12
C ASN A 29 -0.12 -5.36 11.86
N ILE A 30 -0.41 -4.81 10.67
CA ILE A 30 -0.09 -3.43 10.32
C ILE A 30 -0.92 -2.43 11.16
N GLY A 31 -2.22 -2.66 11.27
CA GLY A 31 -3.11 -1.82 12.07
C GLY A 31 -2.74 -1.78 13.55
N ASN A 32 -2.42 -2.93 14.11
CA ASN A 32 -1.95 -3.02 15.50
C ASN A 32 -0.62 -2.29 15.69
N ALA A 33 0.30 -2.39 14.74
CA ALA A 33 1.56 -1.66 14.77
C ALA A 33 1.33 -0.13 14.74
N ILE A 34 0.40 0.35 13.92
CA ILE A 34 0.03 1.78 13.87
C ILE A 34 -0.51 2.27 15.22
N VAL A 35 -1.28 1.42 15.93
CA VAL A 35 -1.86 1.78 17.24
C VAL A 35 -0.85 1.66 18.39
N THR A 36 0.07 0.71 18.35
CA THR A 36 0.92 0.34 19.49
C THR A 36 2.35 0.86 19.39
N PHE A 37 2.86 1.11 18.20
CA PHE A 37 4.26 1.52 18.03
C PHE A 37 4.43 3.00 18.36
N ASN A 38 5.25 3.27 19.38
CA ASN A 38 5.79 4.59 19.67
C ASN A 38 7.13 4.85 18.96
N ASP A 39 7.63 3.86 18.22
CA ASP A 39 8.88 3.88 17.48
C ASP A 39 8.60 4.03 16.00
N ARG A 40 8.84 5.24 15.49
CA ARG A 40 8.60 5.59 14.07
C ARG A 40 9.45 4.75 13.13
N GLU A 41 10.68 4.41 13.49
CA GLU A 41 11.56 3.66 12.61
C GLU A 41 11.05 2.23 12.41
N LYS A 42 10.56 1.61 13.48
CA LYS A 42 9.91 0.29 13.38
C LYS A 42 8.65 0.31 12.54
N LEU A 43 7.83 1.36 12.67
CA LEU A 43 6.63 1.50 11.85
C LEU A 43 6.99 1.69 10.37
N ILE A 44 7.98 2.53 10.07
CA ILE A 44 8.48 2.73 8.70
C ILE A 44 9.02 1.42 8.13
N SER A 45 9.80 0.65 8.89
CA SER A 45 10.32 -0.65 8.45
C SER A 45 9.19 -1.63 8.12
N LEU A 46 8.18 -1.74 8.99
CA LEU A 46 7.03 -2.60 8.74
C LEU A 46 6.25 -2.18 7.50
N ILE A 47 6.02 -0.89 7.30
CA ILE A 47 5.34 -0.36 6.11
C ILE A 47 6.17 -0.64 4.86
N ASP A 48 7.48 -0.44 4.93
CA ASP A 48 8.42 -0.72 3.85
C ASP A 48 8.37 -2.19 3.40
N GLU A 49 8.42 -3.09 4.36
CA GLU A 49 8.34 -4.52 4.10
C GLU A 49 6.95 -4.95 3.58
N SER A 50 5.91 -4.21 3.94
CA SER A 50 4.53 -4.54 3.58
C SER A 50 4.11 -4.06 2.19
N ILE A 51 4.79 -3.07 1.60
CA ILE A 51 4.42 -2.46 0.31
C ILE A 51 5.21 -3.11 -0.84
N ASP A 52 4.55 -3.39 -1.97
CA ASP A 52 5.21 -3.77 -3.23
C ASP A 52 5.62 -2.51 -4.01
N PHE A 53 6.73 -1.87 -3.59
CA PHE A 53 7.22 -0.65 -4.23
C PHE A 53 7.55 -0.83 -5.72
N LYS A 54 8.00 -2.00 -6.12
CA LYS A 54 8.27 -2.30 -7.53
C LYS A 54 7.00 -2.31 -8.36
N TRP A 55 5.94 -2.91 -7.84
CA TRP A 55 4.66 -2.95 -8.52
C TRP A 55 4.00 -1.58 -8.57
N ILE A 56 3.92 -0.86 -7.43
CA ILE A 56 3.26 0.44 -7.37
C ILE A 56 3.98 1.49 -8.21
N SER A 57 5.33 1.49 -8.25
CA SER A 57 6.12 2.37 -9.11
C SER A 57 5.79 2.18 -10.58
N ARG A 58 5.71 0.91 -11.02
CA ARG A 58 5.26 0.62 -12.39
C ARG A 58 3.83 1.07 -12.65
N PHE A 59 2.93 0.90 -11.68
CA PHE A 59 1.53 1.26 -11.83
C PHE A 59 1.33 2.77 -11.93
N VAL A 60 1.98 3.57 -11.08
CA VAL A 60 1.84 5.04 -11.09
C VAL A 60 2.45 5.69 -12.32
N LEU A 61 3.52 5.13 -12.89
CA LEU A 61 4.06 5.61 -14.17
C LEU A 61 3.16 5.24 -15.36
N GLY A 62 2.33 4.18 -15.23
CA GLY A 62 1.37 3.77 -16.23
C GLY A 62 2.00 3.50 -17.60
N VAL A 63 1.45 4.12 -18.65
CA VAL A 63 1.97 3.98 -20.02
C VAL A 63 3.37 4.57 -20.17
N ASN A 64 3.73 5.57 -19.36
CA ASN A 64 5.04 6.21 -19.40
C ASN A 64 6.16 5.27 -18.93
N TYR A 65 5.84 4.21 -18.17
CA TYR A 65 6.84 3.25 -17.68
C TYR A 65 7.72 2.67 -18.78
N HIS A 66 7.19 2.48 -19.98
CA HIS A 66 7.94 1.94 -21.12
C HIS A 66 9.00 2.92 -21.67
N ASN A 67 8.81 4.22 -21.44
CA ASN A 67 9.69 5.28 -21.90
C ASN A 67 10.87 5.55 -20.94
N PHE A 68 10.83 4.98 -19.73
CA PHE A 68 11.93 5.07 -18.77
C PHE A 68 13.00 4.04 -19.08
N THR A 69 14.28 4.41 -18.95
CA THR A 69 15.40 3.46 -18.98
C THR A 69 15.36 2.52 -17.77
N ALA A 70 16.17 1.46 -17.76
CA ALA A 70 16.26 0.55 -16.61
C ALA A 70 16.78 1.26 -15.35
N GLU A 71 17.75 2.16 -15.50
CA GLU A 71 18.29 3.00 -14.44
C GLU A 71 17.22 3.94 -13.89
N GLN A 72 16.56 4.72 -14.74
CA GLN A 72 15.47 5.61 -14.35
C GLN A 72 14.32 4.90 -13.62
N LYS A 73 13.99 3.65 -13.99
CA LYS A 73 12.99 2.84 -13.29
C LYS A 73 13.45 2.49 -11.88
N THR A 74 14.73 2.19 -11.72
CA THR A 74 15.32 1.87 -10.40
C THR A 74 15.36 3.11 -9.52
N ASP A 75 15.82 4.24 -10.05
CA ASP A 75 15.93 5.51 -9.34
C ASP A 75 14.54 6.03 -8.96
N PHE A 76 13.58 5.98 -9.89
CA PHE A 76 12.21 6.35 -9.59
C PHE A 76 11.61 5.48 -8.46
N THR A 77 11.87 4.18 -8.44
CA THR A 77 11.34 3.30 -7.39
C THR A 77 11.86 3.70 -6.01
N LYS A 78 13.16 4.02 -5.89
CA LYS A 78 13.76 4.54 -4.65
C LYS A 78 13.15 5.89 -4.25
N LEU A 79 13.13 6.81 -5.20
CA LEU A 79 12.63 8.17 -5.02
C LEU A 79 11.15 8.18 -4.63
N TYR A 80 10.34 7.33 -5.25
CA TYR A 80 8.92 7.20 -4.94
C TYR A 80 8.67 6.61 -3.54
N LYS A 81 9.47 5.63 -3.13
CA LYS A 81 9.46 5.12 -1.76
C LYS A 81 9.76 6.26 -0.76
N GLU A 82 10.83 7.00 -0.97
CA GLU A 82 11.20 8.15 -0.13
C GLU A 82 10.10 9.22 -0.11
N PHE A 83 9.51 9.51 -1.26
CA PHE A 83 8.38 10.42 -1.38
C PHE A 83 7.21 9.98 -0.50
N LEU A 84 6.80 8.73 -0.58
CA LEU A 84 5.69 8.20 0.23
C LEU A 84 6.00 8.27 1.73
N ILE A 85 7.17 7.81 2.14
CA ILE A 85 7.59 7.82 3.55
C ILE A 85 7.64 9.24 4.11
N ASN A 86 8.25 10.18 3.38
CA ASN A 86 8.41 11.56 3.88
C ASN A 86 7.12 12.38 3.79
N THR A 87 6.20 12.07 2.89
CA THR A 87 4.92 12.76 2.75
C THR A 87 3.88 12.27 3.76
N TYR A 88 3.82 10.97 3.98
CA TYR A 88 2.76 10.35 4.79
C TYR A 88 3.20 9.92 6.18
N GLY A 89 4.48 9.58 6.37
CA GLY A 89 5.01 9.19 7.67
C GLY A 89 4.70 10.20 8.80
N PRO A 90 4.96 11.51 8.63
CA PRO A 90 4.64 12.51 9.68
C PRO A 90 3.15 12.62 10.02
N LYS A 91 2.25 12.25 9.12
CA LYS A 91 0.82 12.26 9.39
C LYS A 91 0.42 11.20 10.42
N PHE A 92 1.10 10.06 10.41
CA PHE A 92 0.88 9.02 11.42
C PHE A 92 1.35 9.45 12.81
N ASP A 93 2.43 10.23 12.91
CA ASP A 93 2.91 10.78 14.20
C ASP A 93 1.86 11.71 14.84
N ASN A 94 1.12 12.45 14.02
CA ASN A 94 0.11 13.40 14.47
C ASN A 94 -1.22 12.74 14.83
N TYR A 95 -1.56 11.59 14.25
CA TYR A 95 -2.88 10.98 14.41
C TYR A 95 -3.09 10.31 15.76
N LYS A 96 -2.04 9.95 16.51
CA LYS A 96 -2.19 9.24 17.81
C LYS A 96 -3.32 8.22 17.76
N ALA A 97 -3.12 7.18 16.97
CA ALA A 97 -4.13 6.15 16.74
C ALA A 97 -4.58 5.51 18.06
N LYS A 98 -5.89 5.41 18.28
CA LYS A 98 -6.51 4.79 19.44
C LYS A 98 -6.91 3.34 19.17
N SER A 99 -7.52 3.09 18.02
CA SER A 99 -7.95 1.75 17.63
C SER A 99 -7.94 1.59 16.11
N PHE A 100 -7.75 0.34 15.67
CA PHE A 100 -7.85 -0.06 14.28
C PHE A 100 -8.79 -1.26 14.17
N GLN A 101 -9.77 -1.21 13.28
CA GLN A 101 -10.77 -2.26 13.13
C GLN A 101 -11.01 -2.61 11.67
N ILE A 102 -10.91 -3.89 11.31
CA ILE A 102 -11.30 -4.40 10.00
C ILE A 102 -12.79 -4.79 10.05
N TYR A 103 -13.59 -4.19 9.17
CA TYR A 103 -15.04 -4.47 9.12
C TYR A 103 -15.48 -5.24 7.87
N ALA A 104 -14.69 -5.27 6.79
CA ALA A 104 -15.01 -6.04 5.59
C ALA A 104 -13.75 -6.49 4.83
N ILE A 105 -13.84 -7.63 4.16
CA ILE A 105 -12.83 -8.11 3.21
C ILE A 105 -13.56 -8.51 1.94
N GLU A 106 -13.15 -7.95 0.82
CA GLU A 106 -13.66 -8.27 -0.50
C GLU A 106 -12.58 -9.01 -1.29
N GLU A 107 -12.86 -10.24 -1.67
CA GLU A 107 -12.00 -11.01 -2.56
C GLU A 107 -12.28 -10.64 -4.01
N LYS A 108 -11.25 -10.29 -4.75
CA LYS A 108 -11.28 -10.04 -6.19
C LYS A 108 -10.36 -11.03 -6.88
N LYS A 109 -10.55 -11.23 -8.17
CA LYS A 109 -9.79 -12.22 -8.98
C LYS A 109 -8.25 -12.10 -8.83
N ARG A 110 -7.70 -10.92 -8.57
CA ARG A 110 -6.25 -10.65 -8.58
C ARG A 110 -5.71 -9.99 -7.32
N TYR A 111 -6.55 -9.56 -6.41
CA TYR A 111 -6.19 -8.87 -5.16
C TYR A 111 -7.37 -8.95 -4.19
N ASN A 112 -7.11 -8.69 -2.92
CA ASN A 112 -8.17 -8.51 -1.94
C ASN A 112 -8.26 -7.03 -1.54
N ILE A 113 -9.44 -6.58 -1.14
CA ILE A 113 -9.67 -5.28 -0.53
C ILE A 113 -10.03 -5.50 0.94
N VAL A 114 -9.18 -5.02 1.83
CA VAL A 114 -9.42 -5.07 3.28
C VAL A 114 -9.87 -3.69 3.73
N LYS A 115 -11.13 -3.57 4.15
CA LYS A 115 -11.75 -2.33 4.61
C LYS A 115 -11.64 -2.20 6.12
N SER A 116 -11.19 -1.06 6.58
CA SER A 116 -10.90 -0.80 7.98
C SER A 116 -11.23 0.63 8.39
N THR A 117 -11.30 0.87 9.67
CA THR A 117 -11.44 2.19 10.29
C THR A 117 -10.33 2.38 11.30
N LEU A 118 -9.66 3.52 11.23
CA LEU A 118 -8.72 4.02 12.23
C LEU A 118 -9.44 5.08 13.07
N GLU A 119 -9.53 4.86 14.38
CA GLU A 119 -10.00 5.88 15.34
C GLU A 119 -8.77 6.56 15.95
N ILE A 120 -8.77 7.89 15.95
CA ILE A 120 -7.73 8.70 16.60
C ILE A 120 -8.22 9.23 17.95
N ASN A 121 -7.31 9.81 18.75
CA ASN A 121 -7.59 10.13 20.15
C ASN A 121 -8.72 11.15 20.37
N ASP A 122 -9.01 12.02 19.41
CA ASP A 122 -10.12 12.97 19.47
C ASP A 122 -11.48 12.34 19.10
N GLY A 123 -11.52 11.04 18.82
CA GLY A 123 -12.72 10.30 18.42
C GLY A 123 -13.00 10.32 16.92
N THR A 124 -12.21 11.03 16.12
CA THR A 124 -12.34 11.02 14.66
C THR A 124 -12.09 9.63 14.10
N LYS A 125 -12.96 9.18 13.21
CA LYS A 125 -12.82 7.90 12.50
C LYS A 125 -12.48 8.14 11.05
N ILE A 126 -11.36 7.55 10.61
CA ILE A 126 -10.87 7.65 9.25
C ILE A 126 -11.07 6.30 8.56
N SER A 127 -11.72 6.31 7.41
CA SER A 127 -11.94 5.10 6.61
C SER A 127 -10.70 4.78 5.78
N PHE A 128 -10.21 3.54 5.91
CA PHE A 128 -9.12 2.99 5.11
C PHE A 128 -9.55 1.74 4.38
N ALA A 129 -9.10 1.57 3.16
CA ALA A 129 -9.11 0.28 2.49
C ALA A 129 -7.73 -0.01 1.89
N PHE A 130 -7.27 -1.23 2.05
CA PHE A 130 -5.99 -1.71 1.52
C PHE A 130 -6.27 -2.67 0.37
N ARG A 131 -5.76 -2.37 -0.82
CA ARG A 131 -5.64 -3.39 -1.87
C ARG A 131 -4.37 -4.17 -1.61
N ILE A 132 -4.52 -5.46 -1.40
CA ILE A 132 -3.41 -6.35 -1.12
C ILE A 132 -3.37 -7.49 -2.12
N LYS A 133 -2.16 -7.96 -2.43
CA LYS A 133 -1.95 -9.02 -3.40
C LYS A 133 -0.87 -9.97 -2.89
N ARG A 134 -1.04 -11.28 -3.13
CA ARG A 134 0.04 -12.25 -2.88
C ARG A 134 1.16 -12.07 -3.91
N ASN A 135 2.37 -11.92 -3.42
CA ASN A 135 3.57 -12.01 -4.23
C ASN A 135 3.77 -13.47 -4.65
N LYS A 136 4.04 -13.70 -5.93
CA LYS A 136 4.17 -15.06 -6.49
C LYS A 136 5.48 -15.76 -6.09
N LEU A 137 6.50 -15.02 -5.64
CA LEU A 137 7.82 -15.57 -5.32
C LEU A 137 7.86 -16.16 -3.92
N ASP A 138 7.33 -15.43 -2.93
CA ASP A 138 7.38 -15.78 -1.51
C ASP A 138 6.01 -16.09 -0.90
N ASN A 139 4.95 -16.00 -1.69
CA ASN A 139 3.55 -16.19 -1.30
C ASN A 139 3.08 -15.24 -0.16
N GLN A 140 3.83 -14.15 0.12
CA GLN A 140 3.48 -13.16 1.12
C GLN A 140 2.51 -12.14 0.55
N TYR A 141 1.62 -11.60 1.39
CA TYR A 141 0.81 -10.46 1.01
C TYR A 141 1.66 -9.19 0.96
N LYS A 142 1.35 -8.33 -0.03
CA LYS A 142 1.91 -6.99 -0.16
C LYS A 142 0.79 -5.99 -0.46
N ILE A 143 0.89 -4.81 0.11
CA ILE A 143 0.02 -3.68 -0.19
C ILE A 143 0.40 -3.16 -1.58
N ILE A 144 -0.60 -2.99 -2.44
CA ILE A 144 -0.48 -2.42 -3.78
C ILE A 144 -1.29 -1.14 -3.95
N ASP A 145 -2.09 -0.76 -2.98
CA ASP A 145 -2.78 0.53 -2.91
C ASP A 145 -3.32 0.79 -1.50
N ILE A 146 -3.38 2.05 -1.11
CA ILE A 146 -4.05 2.53 0.09
C ILE A 146 -5.13 3.51 -0.35
N ILE A 147 -6.35 3.25 0.09
CA ILE A 147 -7.53 4.06 -0.20
C ILE A 147 -7.94 4.73 1.11
N VAL A 148 -7.99 6.05 1.14
CA VAL A 148 -8.38 6.85 2.30
C VAL A 148 -9.63 7.64 1.92
N GLU A 149 -10.71 7.53 2.70
CA GLU A 149 -11.97 8.20 2.42
C GLU A 149 -12.45 7.99 0.96
N ASN A 150 -12.34 6.76 0.47
CA ASN A 150 -12.67 6.33 -0.91
C ASN A 150 -11.77 6.90 -2.02
N ILE A 151 -10.67 7.56 -1.69
CA ILE A 151 -9.70 8.08 -2.66
C ILE A 151 -8.47 7.18 -2.70
N SER A 152 -8.21 6.56 -3.85
CA SER A 152 -7.00 5.77 -4.08
C SER A 152 -5.78 6.66 -4.19
N LEU A 153 -4.80 6.41 -3.32
CA LEU A 153 -3.53 7.12 -3.32
C LEU A 153 -2.77 6.91 -4.63
N ILE A 154 -2.71 5.67 -5.09
CA ILE A 154 -1.93 5.28 -6.27
C ILE A 154 -2.58 5.79 -7.56
N GLU A 155 -3.92 5.76 -7.67
CA GLU A 155 -4.63 6.27 -8.84
C GLU A 155 -4.50 7.80 -8.94
N THR A 156 -4.59 8.51 -7.81
CA THR A 156 -4.39 9.97 -7.76
C THR A 156 -2.99 10.35 -8.22
N GLN A 157 -1.97 9.68 -7.69
CA GLN A 157 -0.59 9.96 -8.07
C GLN A 157 -0.28 9.58 -9.52
N ARG A 158 -0.90 8.52 -10.04
CA ARG A 158 -0.79 8.17 -11.45
C ARG A 158 -1.30 9.29 -12.36
N ALA A 159 -2.42 9.91 -12.02
CA ALA A 159 -2.97 11.03 -12.79
C ALA A 159 -2.03 12.25 -12.73
N GLU A 160 -1.55 12.61 -11.53
CA GLU A 160 -0.60 13.71 -11.33
C GLU A 160 0.71 13.48 -12.12
N PHE A 161 1.34 12.33 -11.97
CA PHE A 161 2.62 12.03 -12.63
C PHE A 161 2.48 11.97 -14.15
N SER A 162 1.38 11.39 -14.66
CA SER A 162 1.11 11.37 -16.10
C SER A 162 0.95 12.79 -16.66
N SER A 163 0.30 13.69 -15.92
CA SER A 163 0.13 15.09 -16.32
C SER A 163 1.48 15.81 -16.38
N VAL A 164 2.33 15.68 -15.35
CA VAL A 164 3.64 16.34 -15.32
C VAL A 164 4.55 15.83 -16.46
N ILE A 165 4.58 14.51 -16.70
CA ILE A 165 5.39 13.92 -17.75
C ILE A 165 4.92 14.35 -19.14
N ALA A 166 3.60 14.47 -19.36
CA ALA A 166 3.02 14.89 -20.63
C ALA A 166 3.28 16.38 -20.95
N GLN A 167 3.30 17.22 -19.92
CA GLN A 167 3.56 18.67 -20.09
C GLN A 167 5.05 19.01 -20.23
N ASN A 168 5.93 18.12 -19.80
CA ASN A 168 7.37 18.35 -19.78
C ASN A 168 8.10 17.14 -20.41
N ASN A 169 8.95 16.49 -19.63
CA ASN A 169 9.62 15.23 -19.99
C ASN A 169 10.00 14.44 -18.73
N ILE A 170 10.56 13.24 -18.94
CA ILE A 170 10.92 12.33 -17.85
C ILE A 170 12.03 12.91 -16.96
N ALA A 171 13.04 13.58 -17.52
CA ALA A 171 14.12 14.17 -16.75
C ALA A 171 13.60 15.26 -15.81
N TYR A 172 12.80 16.18 -16.34
CA TYR A 172 12.15 17.21 -15.53
C TYR A 172 11.27 16.61 -14.41
N PHE A 173 10.51 15.56 -14.72
CA PHE A 173 9.67 14.89 -13.73
C PHE A 173 10.51 14.29 -12.60
N LEU A 174 11.61 13.61 -12.90
CA LEU A 174 12.50 13.02 -11.90
C LEU A 174 13.17 14.09 -11.03
N ASP A 175 13.65 15.19 -11.64
CA ASP A 175 14.23 16.31 -10.91
C ASP A 175 13.21 16.93 -9.93
N LYS A 176 11.99 17.18 -10.39
CA LYS A 176 10.92 17.75 -9.53
C LYS A 176 10.50 16.79 -8.42
N MET A 177 10.54 15.50 -8.68
CA MET A 177 10.26 14.50 -7.67
C MET A 177 11.36 14.48 -6.60
N ASP A 178 12.63 14.57 -7.00
CA ASP A 178 13.76 14.66 -6.06
C ASP A 178 13.70 15.96 -5.24
N GLU A 179 13.52 17.11 -5.87
CA GLU A 179 13.33 18.38 -5.16
C GLU A 179 12.22 18.28 -4.09
N LYS A 180 11.10 17.65 -4.43
CA LYS A 180 9.97 17.46 -3.52
C LYS A 180 10.35 16.56 -2.34
N VAL A 181 11.08 15.47 -2.58
CA VAL A 181 11.56 14.56 -1.54
C VAL A 181 12.56 15.28 -0.62
N GLN A 182 13.54 16.00 -1.15
CA GLN A 182 14.51 16.74 -0.33
C GLN A 182 13.82 17.80 0.53
N LYS A 183 12.88 18.55 -0.05
CA LYS A 183 12.08 19.52 0.70
C LYS A 183 11.32 18.88 1.85
N GLN A 184 10.66 17.73 1.62
CA GLN A 184 9.94 17.04 2.68
C GLN A 184 10.88 16.50 3.79
N LYS A 185 12.05 15.99 3.41
CA LYS A 185 13.08 15.58 4.40
C LYS A 185 13.48 16.72 5.33
N LEU A 186 13.78 17.89 4.75
CA LEU A 186 14.13 19.08 5.52
C LEU A 186 13.02 19.53 6.46
N LEU A 187 11.76 19.56 5.98
CA LEU A 187 10.61 19.91 6.81
C LEU A 187 10.44 18.92 7.99
N ASN A 188 10.61 17.62 7.73
CA ASN A 188 10.51 16.59 8.77
C ASN A 188 11.64 16.63 9.80
N GLN A 189 12.83 17.10 9.43
CA GLN A 189 13.95 17.30 10.36
C GLN A 189 13.72 18.50 11.27
N ASN A 190 13.15 19.58 10.74
CA ASN A 190 12.89 20.81 11.50
C ASN A 190 11.65 20.72 12.41
N ALA A 191 10.81 19.71 12.23
CA ALA A 191 9.60 19.46 13.04
C ALA A 191 9.83 18.57 14.27
N LYS A 192 11.06 18.07 14.47
CA LYS A 192 11.49 17.28 15.64
C LYS A 192 12.10 18.18 16.71
#